data_21a482a8f2d997a944852192845235c1
#
_entry.id   21a482a8f2d997a944852192845235c1
#
_cell.length_a   1.000
_cell.length_b   1.000
_cell.length_c   1.000
_cell.angle_alpha   90.00
_cell.angle_beta   90.00
_cell.angle_gamma   90.00
#
_symmetry.space_group_name_H-M   'P 1'
#
loop_
_entity.id
_entity.type
_entity.pdbx_description
1 polymer ?
#
loop_
_entity_poly.entity_id
_entity_poly.type
_entity_poly.pdbx_seq_one_letter_code
_entity_poly.pdbx_strand_id
1 'polypeptide(L)'
;MQYVLIIHEVESYPAWKAIFDQAVDIRKSAGEISYQLLRYDNDANNIVHFSARSSLDNARRFFESPELVEIRKKAGVKAPDFIYLQEIERDVL
;
A
#
# COMPACT_ATOMS: atom_id res chain seq x y z
N MET A 1 -3.63 -5.41 -16.07
CA MET A 1 -3.24 -4.49 -14.97
C MET A 1 -2.61 -5.29 -13.85
N GLN A 2 -1.61 -4.74 -13.20
CA GLN A 2 -0.92 -5.34 -12.06
C GLN A 2 -1.22 -4.56 -10.79
N TYR A 3 -1.38 -5.28 -9.69
CA TYR A 3 -1.76 -4.68 -8.41
C TYR A 3 -0.91 -5.23 -7.28
N VAL A 4 -0.77 -4.43 -6.23
CA VAL A 4 -0.29 -4.92 -4.93
C VAL A 4 -1.39 -4.67 -3.92
N LEU A 5 -1.78 -5.70 -3.21
CA LEU A 5 -2.67 -5.60 -2.06
C LEU A 5 -1.79 -5.56 -0.81
N ILE A 6 -1.89 -4.49 -0.04
CA ILE A 6 -1.08 -4.32 1.16
C ILE A 6 -2.03 -4.23 2.36
N ILE A 7 -1.83 -5.11 3.32
CA ILE A 7 -2.61 -5.10 4.55
C ILE A 7 -1.71 -4.57 5.66
N HIS A 8 -2.14 -3.47 6.30
CA HIS A 8 -1.41 -2.84 7.39
C HIS A 8 -2.24 -2.86 8.66
N GLU A 9 -1.69 -3.39 9.73
CA GLU A 9 -2.18 -3.06 11.06
C GLU A 9 -1.45 -1.80 11.51
N VAL A 10 -2.20 -0.74 11.84
CA VAL A 10 -1.63 0.56 12.23
C VAL A 10 -2.02 0.91 13.65
N GLU A 11 -1.16 1.67 14.33
CA GLU A 11 -1.45 2.13 15.69
C GLU A 11 -2.54 3.20 15.70
N SER A 12 -2.52 4.08 14.70
CA SER A 12 -3.48 5.18 14.55
C SER A 12 -3.66 5.49 13.07
N TYR A 13 -4.89 5.36 12.57
CA TYR A 13 -5.16 5.69 11.18
C TYR A 13 -4.82 7.15 10.84
N PRO A 14 -5.23 8.15 11.62
CA PRO A 14 -4.88 9.54 11.26
C PRO A 14 -3.38 9.79 11.15
N ALA A 15 -2.59 9.21 12.05
CA ALA A 15 -1.14 9.35 12.01
C ALA A 15 -0.54 8.64 10.77
N TRP A 16 -1.02 7.42 10.48
CA TRP A 16 -0.60 6.67 9.30
C TRP A 16 -0.96 7.42 8.02
N LYS A 17 -2.19 7.94 7.95
CA LYS A 17 -2.67 8.64 6.74
C LYS A 17 -1.85 9.89 6.44
N ALA A 18 -1.44 10.63 7.47
CA ALA A 18 -0.59 11.81 7.28
C ALA A 18 0.74 11.43 6.63
N ILE A 19 1.38 10.36 7.07
CA ILE A 19 2.63 9.87 6.50
C ILE A 19 2.39 9.33 5.08
N PHE A 20 1.29 8.60 4.87
CA PHE A 20 0.91 8.08 3.56
C PHE A 20 0.76 9.22 2.54
N ASP A 21 0.10 10.32 2.92
CA ASP A 21 -0.08 11.47 2.04
C ASP A 21 1.22 12.20 1.75
N GLN A 22 2.13 12.30 2.72
CA GLN A 22 3.44 12.90 2.52
C GLN A 22 4.31 12.09 1.55
N ALA A 23 4.05 10.81 1.39
CA ALA A 23 4.82 9.92 0.54
C ALA A 23 4.31 9.86 -0.91
N VAL A 24 3.41 10.75 -1.32
CA VAL A 24 2.77 10.69 -2.64
C VAL A 24 3.80 10.72 -3.79
N ASP A 25 4.83 11.55 -3.69
CA ASP A 25 5.81 11.68 -4.78
C ASP A 25 6.66 10.42 -4.92
N ILE A 26 7.11 9.84 -3.82
CA ILE A 26 7.89 8.59 -3.90
C ILE A 26 7.02 7.42 -4.35
N ARG A 27 5.74 7.40 -4.01
CA ARG A 27 4.81 6.36 -4.50
C ARG A 27 4.63 6.46 -6.01
N LYS A 28 4.45 7.68 -6.53
CA LYS A 28 4.37 7.91 -7.98
C LYS A 28 5.65 7.48 -8.69
N SER A 29 6.80 7.88 -8.14
CA SER A 29 8.11 7.53 -8.71
C SER A 29 8.35 6.04 -8.75
N ALA A 30 7.78 5.30 -7.81
CA ALA A 30 7.90 3.84 -7.73
C ALA A 30 6.87 3.12 -8.62
N GLY A 31 6.05 3.86 -9.38
CA GLY A 31 5.13 3.29 -10.35
C GLY A 31 3.71 3.06 -9.87
N GLU A 32 3.30 3.68 -8.76
CA GLU A 32 1.89 3.65 -8.38
C GLU A 32 1.08 4.53 -9.33
N ILE A 33 0.06 3.95 -9.95
CA ILE A 33 -0.81 4.62 -10.92
C ILE A 33 -2.04 5.18 -10.22
N SER A 34 -2.65 4.38 -9.36
CA SER A 34 -3.84 4.71 -8.60
C SER A 34 -3.92 3.82 -7.37
N TYR A 35 -4.78 4.17 -6.45
CA TYR A 35 -4.95 3.37 -5.24
C TYR A 35 -6.36 3.51 -4.69
N GLN A 36 -6.70 2.57 -3.83
CA GLN A 36 -7.93 2.57 -3.06
C GLN A 36 -7.58 2.17 -1.63
N LEU A 37 -8.07 2.93 -0.66
CA LEU A 37 -7.89 2.61 0.75
C LEU A 37 -9.19 2.04 1.29
N LEU A 38 -9.07 0.89 1.93
CA LEU A 38 -10.17 0.19 2.56
C LEU A 38 -9.76 -0.13 3.99
N ARG A 39 -10.72 -0.52 4.81
CA ARG A 39 -10.43 -1.03 6.16
C ARG A 39 -11.31 -2.22 6.44
N TYR A 40 -10.90 -3.05 7.39
CA TYR A 40 -11.76 -4.12 7.87
C TYR A 40 -13.00 -3.49 8.51
N ASP A 41 -14.16 -4.06 8.25
CA ASP A 41 -15.41 -3.54 8.83
C ASP A 41 -15.49 -3.70 10.35
N ASN A 42 -14.69 -4.61 10.90
CA ASN A 42 -14.65 -4.91 12.33
C ASN A 42 -13.36 -4.47 13.02
N ASP A 43 -12.46 -3.78 12.32
CA ASP A 43 -11.19 -3.31 12.91
C ASP A 43 -10.70 -2.08 12.15
N ALA A 44 -10.91 -0.92 12.78
CA ALA A 44 -10.57 0.38 12.16
C ALA A 44 -9.07 0.58 11.95
N ASN A 45 -8.22 -0.21 12.59
CA ASN A 45 -6.76 -0.10 12.49
C ASN A 45 -6.16 -1.11 11.51
N ASN A 46 -6.97 -1.94 10.86
CA ASN A 46 -6.51 -2.81 9.77
C ASN A 46 -6.86 -2.16 8.44
N ILE A 47 -5.85 -1.57 7.80
CA ILE A 47 -6.01 -0.80 6.56
C ILE A 47 -5.54 -1.63 5.38
N VAL A 48 -6.34 -1.63 4.33
CA VAL A 48 -5.99 -2.30 3.07
C VAL A 48 -5.70 -1.22 2.03
N HIS A 49 -4.48 -1.25 1.49
CA HIS A 49 -4.06 -0.38 0.40
C HIS A 49 -4.04 -1.22 -0.87
N PHE A 50 -5.00 -0.99 -1.75
CA PHE A 50 -5.09 -1.69 -3.03
C PHE A 50 -4.50 -0.79 -4.10
N SER A 51 -3.31 -1.14 -4.57
CA SER A 51 -2.47 -0.27 -5.40
C SER A 51 -2.33 -0.81 -6.81
N ALA A 52 -2.71 0.00 -7.82
CA ALA A 52 -2.46 -0.31 -9.22
C ALA A 52 -1.03 0.12 -9.58
N ARG A 53 -0.26 -0.79 -10.17
CA ARG A 53 1.18 -0.60 -10.40
C ARG A 53 1.55 -0.76 -11.86
N SER A 54 2.53 0.02 -12.31
CA SER A 54 3.09 -0.12 -13.65
C SER A 54 4.00 -1.35 -13.77
N SER A 55 4.63 -1.78 -12.67
CA SER A 55 5.54 -2.91 -12.64
C SER A 55 5.58 -3.55 -11.26
N LEU A 56 5.37 -4.87 -11.19
CA LEU A 56 5.49 -5.60 -9.93
C LEU A 56 6.93 -5.66 -9.44
N ASP A 57 7.90 -5.74 -10.35
CA ASP A 57 9.32 -5.75 -9.96
C ASP A 57 9.73 -4.43 -9.32
N ASN A 58 9.28 -3.31 -9.88
CA ASN A 58 9.52 -2.00 -9.26
C ASN A 58 8.82 -1.88 -7.92
N ALA A 59 7.61 -2.42 -7.79
CA ALA A 59 6.88 -2.41 -6.54
C ALA A 59 7.62 -3.21 -5.46
N ARG A 60 8.14 -4.39 -5.79
CA ARG A 60 8.90 -5.20 -4.85
C ARG A 60 10.15 -4.47 -4.35
N ARG A 61 10.91 -3.87 -5.28
CA ARG A 61 12.09 -3.09 -4.92
C ARG A 61 11.75 -1.93 -4.00
N PHE A 62 10.65 -1.24 -4.29
CA PHE A 62 10.18 -0.12 -3.49
C PHE A 62 9.82 -0.56 -2.06
N PHE A 63 8.99 -1.60 -1.93
CA PHE A 63 8.54 -2.05 -0.63
C PHE A 63 9.65 -2.68 0.22
N GLU A 64 10.69 -3.20 -0.42
CA GLU A 64 11.85 -3.79 0.26
C GLU A 64 12.96 -2.76 0.54
N SER A 65 12.82 -1.53 0.04
CA SER A 65 13.86 -0.51 0.21
C SER A 65 14.00 -0.11 1.68
N PRO A 66 15.24 0.18 2.14
CA PRO A 66 15.46 0.66 3.52
C PRO A 66 14.69 1.93 3.82
N GLU A 67 14.56 2.84 2.84
CA GLU A 67 13.82 4.09 2.97
C GLU A 67 12.36 3.83 3.33
N LEU A 68 11.71 2.91 2.63
CA LEU A 68 10.30 2.63 2.89
C LEU A 68 10.10 1.87 4.20
N VAL A 69 11.04 1.01 4.57
CA VAL A 69 11.00 0.33 5.87
C VAL A 69 10.99 1.36 7.00
N GLU A 70 11.83 2.41 6.92
CA GLU A 70 11.85 3.48 7.91
C GLU A 70 10.56 4.30 7.92
N ILE A 71 10.01 4.60 6.73
CA ILE A 71 8.74 5.33 6.62
C ILE A 71 7.61 4.53 7.29
N ARG A 72 7.55 3.20 7.06
CA ARG A 72 6.53 2.35 7.70
C ARG A 72 6.65 2.35 9.22
N LYS A 73 7.88 2.30 9.75
CA LYS A 73 8.10 2.37 11.20
C LYS A 73 7.58 3.68 11.77
N LYS A 74 7.88 4.80 11.12
CA LYS A 74 7.38 6.13 11.55
C LYS A 74 5.87 6.21 11.47
N ALA A 75 5.25 5.53 10.51
CA ALA A 75 3.81 5.53 10.35
C ALA A 75 3.09 4.58 11.31
N GLY A 76 3.82 3.83 12.14
CA GLY A 76 3.23 2.92 13.12
C GLY A 76 2.64 1.66 12.51
N VAL A 77 3.20 1.18 11.40
CA VAL A 77 2.72 -0.04 10.74
C VAL A 77 3.31 -1.26 11.42
N LYS A 78 2.45 -2.23 11.72
CA LYS A 78 2.81 -3.51 12.31
C LYS A 78 2.61 -4.62 11.28
N ALA A 79 3.61 -5.49 11.12
CA ALA A 79 3.53 -6.72 10.33
C ALA A 79 2.77 -6.58 9.00
N PRO A 80 3.23 -5.73 8.06
CA PRO A 80 2.53 -5.54 6.79
C PRO A 80 2.62 -6.80 5.92
N ASP A 81 1.50 -7.13 5.25
CA ASP A 81 1.43 -8.19 4.26
C ASP A 81 1.37 -7.57 2.87
N PHE A 82 2.23 -8.06 1.97
CA PHE A 82 2.27 -7.63 0.57
C PHE A 82 1.87 -8.79 -0.33
N ILE A 83 0.79 -8.62 -1.09
CA ILE A 83 0.31 -9.63 -2.02
C ILE A 83 0.36 -9.04 -3.43
N TYR A 84 1.17 -9.67 -4.30
CA TYR A 84 1.39 -9.20 -5.67
C TYR A 84 0.44 -9.92 -6.59
N LEU A 85 -0.35 -9.15 -7.37
CA LEU A 85 -1.49 -9.67 -8.12
C LEU A 85 -1.40 -9.25 -9.59
N GLN A 86 -1.84 -10.15 -10.47
CA GLN A 86 -2.05 -9.86 -11.88
C GLN A 86 -3.53 -10.01 -12.17
N GLU A 87 -4.11 -9.04 -12.88
CA GLU A 87 -5.50 -9.12 -13.27
C GLU A 87 -5.68 -10.21 -14.32
N ILE A 88 -6.64 -11.10 -14.08
CA ILE A 88 -7.02 -12.14 -15.05
C ILE A 88 -8.21 -11.65 -15.87
N GLU A 89 -9.19 -11.08 -15.21
CA GLU A 89 -10.43 -10.66 -15.86
C GLU A 89 -11.12 -9.59 -15.01
N ARG A 90 -11.79 -8.67 -15.67
CA ARG A 90 -12.62 -7.67 -15.01
C ARG A 90 -13.84 -7.41 -15.89
N ASP A 91 -15.02 -7.38 -15.26
CA ASP A 91 -16.28 -7.08 -15.95
C ASP A 91 -17.25 -6.44 -14.97
N VAL A 92 -18.35 -5.90 -15.53
CA VAL A 92 -19.46 -5.33 -14.77
C VAL A 92 -20.66 -6.25 -14.96
N LEU A 93 -21.29 -6.65 -13.87
CA LEU A 93 -22.46 -7.52 -13.91
C LEU A 93 -23.74 -6.74 -14.14
#